data_e3b57c7d0e567e4d08666ed7a82c957a
#
_entry.id   e3b57c7d0e567e4d08666ed7a82c957a
#
_cell.length_a   1.000
_cell.length_b   1.000
_cell.length_c   1.000
_cell.angle_alpha   90.00
_cell.angle_beta   90.00
_cell.angle_gamma   90.00
#
_symmetry.space_group_name_H-M   'P 1'
#
loop_
_entity.id
_entity.type
_entity.pdbx_description
1 polymer ?
#
loop_
_entity_poly.entity_id
_entity_poly.type
_entity_poly.pdbx_seq_one_letter_code
_entity_poly.pdbx_strand_id
1 'polypeptide(L)'
;MKKAYPMLSLNERDRRWKRTRGLMKQKGLDVLLVFGKGREHYDSYLTNEYFDGIVVFPMTGDPVYLIWSATRVLIRLEPSLQGETWWVKDLRVGYSGEGVVKALQEKGLDQAKIGVVGLETWGPGEDQGVVPYKLWADVLKTLPQATFIDISAAFGEMMLIKSGEELSMIRRSAQIGEIACKAMLKVTKPGVSEARIYSEVMSAIYDQGAVSTPEFLILKSGNVNVSWGSPIWVHRGGSPRVVKKGDVVHAETFPVYGGFETQQQMAVALKPVDPVNEECADVARRSYLAGIKTLRPGVTFKEVCDAMNAPLLDKGCWNLTPLIHSMMPLLFVSMMRVDTTHLPGAGMFKSVKTIPVVGGDLVIKEGMVMELEPNACKGLNRVNIGGTVIVTKNGVEELNKLASKMRVI
;
A
#
# COMPACT_ATOMS: atom_id res chain seq x y z
N MET A 1 21.81 -23.42 -8.77
CA MET A 1 20.75 -22.79 -9.60
C MET A 1 20.64 -21.32 -9.17
N LYS A 2 20.81 -20.35 -10.08
CA LYS A 2 20.51 -18.95 -9.80
C LYS A 2 19.03 -18.90 -9.41
N LYS A 3 18.70 -18.35 -8.23
CA LYS A 3 17.30 -18.07 -7.85
C LYS A 3 16.68 -17.18 -8.93
N ALA A 4 15.75 -17.71 -9.71
CA ALA A 4 14.99 -16.89 -10.65
C ALA A 4 14.15 -15.91 -9.83
N TYR A 5 14.34 -14.63 -10.05
CA TYR A 5 13.48 -13.60 -9.47
C TYR A 5 12.12 -13.62 -10.18
N PRO A 6 10.99 -13.61 -9.45
CA PRO A 6 9.68 -13.59 -10.09
C PRO A 6 9.50 -12.31 -10.92
N MET A 7 8.83 -12.45 -12.05
CA MET A 7 8.44 -11.37 -12.97
C MET A 7 7.04 -11.65 -13.50
N LEU A 8 6.31 -10.60 -13.89
CA LEU A 8 5.01 -10.76 -14.54
C LEU A 8 5.19 -11.06 -16.02
N SER A 9 4.43 -12.03 -16.51
CA SER A 9 4.47 -12.49 -17.90
C SER A 9 3.45 -11.79 -18.82
N LEU A 10 3.55 -12.03 -20.13
CA LEU A 10 2.51 -11.62 -21.09
C LEU A 10 1.18 -12.36 -20.86
N ASN A 11 1.18 -13.55 -20.29
CA ASN A 11 -0.05 -14.26 -19.91
C ASN A 11 -0.77 -13.50 -18.77
N GLU A 12 -0.02 -12.91 -17.84
CA GLU A 12 -0.58 -12.06 -16.79
C GLU A 12 -1.17 -10.77 -17.38
N ARG A 13 -0.50 -10.13 -18.35
CA ARG A 13 -1.07 -9.03 -19.12
C ARG A 13 -2.43 -9.40 -19.71
N ASP A 14 -2.48 -10.51 -20.45
CA ASP A 14 -3.69 -10.93 -21.14
C ASP A 14 -4.82 -11.25 -20.15
N ARG A 15 -4.49 -11.83 -18.99
CA ARG A 15 -5.44 -12.04 -17.89
C ARG A 15 -5.99 -10.71 -17.36
N ARG A 16 -5.13 -9.72 -17.09
CA ARG A 16 -5.54 -8.40 -16.56
C ARG A 16 -6.38 -7.65 -17.58
N TRP A 17 -5.97 -7.62 -18.84
CA TRP A 17 -6.73 -6.97 -19.92
C TRP A 17 -8.10 -7.63 -20.11
N LYS A 18 -8.17 -8.95 -20.08
CA LYS A 18 -9.45 -9.68 -20.16
C LYS A 18 -10.39 -9.33 -18.99
N ARG A 19 -9.86 -9.27 -17.76
CA ARG A 19 -10.65 -8.86 -16.57
C ARG A 19 -11.14 -7.42 -16.69
N THR A 20 -10.28 -6.52 -17.11
CA THR A 20 -10.62 -5.10 -17.32
C THR A 20 -11.73 -4.95 -18.37
N ARG A 21 -11.62 -5.64 -19.50
CA ARG A 21 -12.69 -5.66 -20.52
C ARG A 21 -13.98 -6.30 -20.00
N GLY A 22 -13.88 -7.28 -19.13
CA GLY A 22 -15.03 -7.85 -18.43
C GLY A 22 -15.77 -6.82 -17.58
N LEU A 23 -15.02 -6.04 -16.80
CA LEU A 23 -15.57 -4.92 -16.00
C LEU A 23 -16.19 -3.85 -16.91
N MET A 24 -15.51 -3.45 -17.99
CA MET A 24 -16.03 -2.50 -18.97
C MET A 24 -17.36 -2.96 -19.55
N LYS A 25 -17.44 -4.24 -19.97
CA LYS A 25 -18.69 -4.82 -20.49
C LYS A 25 -19.80 -4.78 -19.45
N GLN A 26 -19.52 -5.12 -18.20
CA GLN A 26 -20.50 -5.07 -17.12
C GLN A 26 -21.03 -3.65 -16.87
N LYS A 27 -20.20 -2.64 -17.02
CA LYS A 27 -20.54 -1.22 -16.84
C LYS A 27 -21.04 -0.55 -18.12
N GLY A 28 -21.03 -1.26 -19.26
CA GLY A 28 -21.43 -0.74 -20.58
C GLY A 28 -20.52 0.39 -21.05
N LEU A 29 -19.19 0.24 -20.91
CA LEU A 29 -18.18 1.23 -21.26
C LEU A 29 -17.47 0.86 -22.56
N ASP A 30 -17.15 1.86 -23.39
CA ASP A 30 -16.44 1.69 -24.65
C ASP A 30 -14.92 1.78 -24.47
N VAL A 31 -14.48 2.58 -23.51
CA VAL A 31 -13.07 2.85 -23.22
C VAL A 31 -12.87 3.23 -21.75
N LEU A 32 -11.66 2.97 -21.21
CA LEU A 32 -11.22 3.50 -19.93
C LEU A 32 -10.11 4.52 -20.11
N LEU A 33 -10.14 5.55 -19.29
CA LEU A 33 -9.01 6.42 -18.97
C LEU A 33 -8.51 6.03 -17.59
N VAL A 34 -7.30 5.46 -17.50
CA VAL A 34 -6.71 5.03 -16.22
C VAL A 34 -5.52 5.90 -15.91
N PHE A 35 -5.62 6.69 -14.84
CA PHE A 35 -4.58 7.60 -14.39
C PHE A 35 -3.68 6.88 -13.36
N GLY A 36 -2.36 6.90 -13.61
CA GLY A 36 -1.39 6.15 -12.81
C GLY A 36 -0.81 6.92 -11.64
N LYS A 37 -0.98 8.24 -11.59
CA LYS A 37 -0.43 9.05 -10.52
C LYS A 37 -1.12 8.72 -9.19
N GLY A 38 -0.36 8.75 -8.10
CA GLY A 38 -0.83 8.39 -6.77
C GLY A 38 -0.23 7.07 -6.28
N ARG A 39 -0.57 6.67 -5.05
CA ARG A 39 0.00 5.50 -4.38
C ARG A 39 -0.26 4.18 -5.12
N GLU A 40 -1.46 4.04 -5.69
CA GLU A 40 -1.92 2.75 -6.22
C GLU A 40 -1.41 2.43 -7.63
N HIS A 41 -0.81 3.43 -8.33
CA HIS A 41 -0.24 3.23 -9.66
C HIS A 41 -1.15 2.40 -10.59
N TYR A 42 -2.44 2.81 -10.74
CA TYR A 42 -3.44 2.06 -11.49
C TYR A 42 -3.04 1.77 -12.94
N ASP A 43 -2.26 2.65 -13.57
CA ASP A 43 -1.70 2.44 -14.90
C ASP A 43 -0.79 1.21 -14.96
N SER A 44 -0.04 0.92 -13.88
CA SER A 44 0.86 -0.22 -13.81
C SER A 44 0.12 -1.56 -13.91
N TYR A 45 -1.14 -1.61 -13.46
CA TYR A 45 -1.96 -2.82 -13.61
C TYR A 45 -2.16 -3.22 -15.07
N LEU A 46 -2.23 -2.24 -15.98
CA LEU A 46 -2.45 -2.46 -17.42
C LEU A 46 -1.16 -2.45 -18.22
N THR A 47 -0.09 -1.82 -17.73
CA THR A 47 1.15 -1.58 -18.47
C THR A 47 2.35 -2.35 -17.95
N ASN A 48 2.33 -2.77 -16.67
CA ASN A 48 3.49 -3.27 -15.93
C ASN A 48 4.66 -2.27 -15.89
N GLU A 49 4.36 -0.96 -15.89
CA GLU A 49 5.32 0.13 -15.89
C GLU A 49 4.95 1.19 -14.85
N TYR A 50 5.96 1.93 -14.35
CA TYR A 50 5.83 2.96 -13.32
C TYR A 50 6.17 4.33 -13.88
N PHE A 51 5.37 4.82 -14.85
CA PHE A 51 5.59 6.13 -15.46
C PHE A 51 4.60 7.20 -15.01
N ASP A 52 3.66 6.85 -14.13
CA ASP A 52 2.59 7.76 -13.70
C ASP A 52 1.85 8.37 -14.90
N GLY A 53 1.52 7.53 -15.87
CA GLY A 53 0.93 7.94 -17.13
C GLY A 53 -0.60 7.86 -17.16
N ILE A 54 -1.15 8.00 -18.36
CA ILE A 54 -2.58 7.81 -18.62
C ILE A 54 -2.74 6.69 -19.64
N VAL A 55 -3.46 5.65 -19.27
CA VAL A 55 -3.80 4.56 -20.20
C VAL A 55 -5.16 4.83 -20.84
N VAL A 56 -5.19 4.97 -22.15
CA VAL A 56 -6.42 4.93 -22.94
C VAL A 56 -6.65 3.48 -23.34
N PHE A 57 -7.55 2.81 -22.65
CA PHE A 57 -7.77 1.36 -22.77
C PHE A 57 -9.13 1.06 -23.43
N PRO A 58 -9.18 0.78 -24.75
CA PRO A 58 -10.42 0.54 -25.45
C PRO A 58 -10.98 -0.86 -25.19
N MET A 59 -12.30 -1.03 -25.39
CA MET A 59 -12.98 -2.33 -25.32
C MET A 59 -12.37 -3.34 -26.30
N THR A 60 -11.92 -2.87 -27.45
CA THR A 60 -11.28 -3.69 -28.51
C THR A 60 -10.01 -3.02 -29.01
N GLY A 61 -9.03 -3.82 -29.45
CA GLY A 61 -7.73 -3.32 -29.93
C GLY A 61 -6.74 -3.02 -28.81
N ASP A 62 -5.63 -2.40 -29.17
CA ASP A 62 -4.50 -2.13 -28.28
C ASP A 62 -4.67 -0.79 -27.54
N PRO A 63 -4.28 -0.73 -26.26
CA PRO A 63 -4.27 0.50 -25.49
C PRO A 63 -3.17 1.46 -25.96
N VAL A 64 -3.35 2.76 -25.64
CA VAL A 64 -2.34 3.81 -25.76
C VAL A 64 -1.89 4.21 -24.37
N TYR A 65 -0.59 4.37 -24.16
CA TYR A 65 -0.03 4.84 -22.90
C TYR A 65 0.61 6.23 -23.08
N LEU A 66 0.02 7.23 -22.44
CA LEU A 66 0.44 8.63 -22.52
C LEU A 66 1.31 8.98 -21.32
N ILE A 67 2.54 9.40 -21.56
CA ILE A 67 3.51 9.77 -20.53
C ILE A 67 3.98 11.22 -20.69
N TRP A 68 4.59 11.76 -19.65
CA TRP A 68 4.91 13.19 -19.59
C TRP A 68 6.23 13.57 -20.28
N SER A 69 7.14 12.63 -20.55
CA SER A 69 8.49 12.96 -21.01
C SER A 69 9.03 12.00 -22.07
N ALA A 70 9.70 12.56 -23.07
CA ALA A 70 10.42 11.79 -24.07
C ALA A 70 11.56 10.93 -23.48
N THR A 71 12.16 11.35 -22.37
CA THR A 71 13.18 10.55 -21.68
C THR A 71 12.62 9.23 -21.14
N ARG A 72 11.34 9.20 -20.76
CA ARG A 72 10.67 7.97 -20.34
C ARG A 72 10.45 7.00 -21.50
N VAL A 73 10.28 7.50 -22.71
CA VAL A 73 10.23 6.66 -23.93
C VAL A 73 11.58 6.00 -24.18
N LEU A 74 12.65 6.76 -24.00
CA LEU A 74 14.01 6.26 -24.22
C LEU A 74 14.44 5.18 -23.23
N ILE A 75 13.86 5.14 -22.02
CA ILE A 75 14.09 4.04 -21.05
C ILE A 75 13.75 2.67 -21.67
N ARG A 76 12.79 2.61 -22.59
CA ARG A 76 12.44 1.35 -23.28
C ARG A 76 13.46 0.92 -24.34
N LEU A 77 14.27 1.83 -24.83
CA LEU A 77 15.14 1.55 -25.97
C LEU A 77 16.15 0.47 -25.66
N GLU A 78 16.90 0.62 -24.56
CA GLU A 78 17.95 -0.33 -24.18
C GLU A 78 17.41 -1.75 -23.91
N PRO A 79 16.37 -1.95 -23.04
CA PRO A 79 15.75 -3.26 -22.85
C PRO A 79 15.17 -3.85 -24.15
N SER A 80 14.58 -3.01 -25.02
CA SER A 80 14.06 -3.48 -26.32
C SER A 80 15.18 -4.01 -27.24
N LEU A 81 16.35 -3.38 -27.23
CA LEU A 81 17.52 -3.87 -27.98
C LEU A 81 18.04 -5.21 -27.40
N GLN A 82 17.75 -5.48 -26.14
CA GLN A 82 18.05 -6.75 -25.45
C GLN A 82 16.95 -7.81 -25.63
N GLY A 83 15.89 -7.51 -26.38
CA GLY A 83 14.79 -8.43 -26.69
C GLY A 83 13.66 -8.43 -25.67
N GLU A 84 13.62 -7.48 -24.74
CA GLU A 84 12.49 -7.36 -23.81
C GLU A 84 11.22 -6.90 -24.52
N THR A 85 10.07 -7.37 -24.04
CA THR A 85 8.75 -7.06 -24.61
C THR A 85 7.93 -6.23 -23.62
N TRP A 86 7.23 -5.24 -24.17
CA TRP A 86 6.36 -4.33 -23.44
C TRP A 86 4.89 -4.75 -23.53
N TRP A 87 4.15 -4.55 -22.43
CA TRP A 87 2.74 -4.87 -22.42
C TRP A 87 1.93 -3.95 -23.37
N VAL A 88 2.21 -2.65 -23.31
CA VAL A 88 1.61 -1.65 -24.19
C VAL A 88 2.65 -1.20 -25.21
N LYS A 89 2.36 -1.38 -26.50
CA LYS A 89 3.28 -1.03 -27.59
C LYS A 89 3.21 0.44 -27.95
N ASP A 90 2.01 1.03 -27.95
CA ASP A 90 1.77 2.42 -28.29
C ASP A 90 2.04 3.32 -27.08
N LEU A 91 3.28 3.77 -26.95
CA LEU A 91 3.74 4.70 -25.93
C LEU A 91 3.97 6.07 -26.54
N ARG A 92 3.35 7.11 -25.97
CA ARG A 92 3.40 8.47 -26.50
C ARG A 92 3.74 9.48 -25.42
N VAL A 93 4.48 10.52 -25.79
CA VAL A 93 4.56 11.74 -24.99
C VAL A 93 3.27 12.53 -25.18
N GLY A 94 2.51 12.76 -24.11
CA GLY A 94 1.19 13.38 -24.25
C GLY A 94 0.36 13.35 -22.96
N TYR A 95 1.01 13.47 -21.80
CA TYR A 95 0.31 13.58 -20.50
C TYR A 95 -0.39 14.94 -20.40
N SER A 96 -1.48 15.10 -21.14
CA SER A 96 -2.29 16.34 -21.22
C SER A 96 -3.71 16.02 -21.67
N GLY A 97 -4.63 16.98 -21.49
CA GLY A 97 -5.99 16.86 -22.03
C GLY A 97 -6.01 16.71 -23.55
N GLU A 98 -5.16 17.45 -24.27
CA GLU A 98 -4.98 17.31 -25.71
C GLU A 98 -4.53 15.91 -26.12
N GLY A 99 -3.55 15.33 -25.40
CA GLY A 99 -3.05 13.98 -25.68
C GLY A 99 -4.14 12.92 -25.49
N VAL A 100 -4.95 13.04 -24.42
CA VAL A 100 -6.11 12.15 -24.19
C VAL A 100 -7.13 12.28 -25.32
N VAL A 101 -7.53 13.52 -25.66
CA VAL A 101 -8.50 13.80 -26.73
C VAL A 101 -8.03 13.22 -28.04
N LYS A 102 -6.78 13.48 -28.44
CA LYS A 102 -6.19 12.97 -29.69
C LYS A 102 -6.21 11.45 -29.73
N ALA A 103 -5.82 10.78 -28.64
CA ALA A 103 -5.83 9.32 -28.59
C ALA A 103 -7.25 8.73 -28.72
N LEU A 104 -8.26 9.39 -28.13
CA LEU A 104 -9.66 8.99 -28.25
C LEU A 104 -10.19 9.22 -29.70
N GLN A 105 -9.92 10.38 -30.29
CA GLN A 105 -10.35 10.72 -31.67
C GLN A 105 -9.74 9.79 -32.71
N GLU A 106 -8.46 9.48 -32.61
CA GLU A 106 -7.77 8.52 -33.51
C GLU A 106 -8.39 7.12 -33.46
N LYS A 107 -9.06 6.77 -32.37
CA LYS A 107 -9.78 5.50 -32.21
C LYS A 107 -11.29 5.60 -32.49
N GLY A 108 -11.80 6.77 -32.85
CA GLY A 108 -13.23 7.02 -33.07
C GLY A 108 -14.06 6.90 -31.76
N LEU A 109 -13.48 7.29 -30.63
CA LEU A 109 -14.06 7.18 -29.28
C LEU A 109 -14.36 8.54 -28.64
N ASP A 110 -14.44 9.60 -29.46
CA ASP A 110 -14.69 10.98 -29.00
C ASP A 110 -16.14 11.24 -28.56
N GLN A 111 -17.06 10.33 -28.85
CA GLN A 111 -18.46 10.36 -28.39
C GLN A 111 -18.82 9.16 -27.52
N ALA A 112 -17.81 8.43 -27.06
CA ALA A 112 -17.96 7.17 -26.34
C ALA A 112 -18.45 7.34 -24.90
N LYS A 113 -18.88 6.24 -24.31
CA LYS A 113 -19.10 6.11 -22.87
C LYS A 113 -17.78 5.70 -22.20
N ILE A 114 -17.15 6.63 -21.50
CA ILE A 114 -15.80 6.57 -21.00
C ILE A 114 -15.81 6.31 -19.50
N GLY A 115 -15.21 5.20 -19.04
CA GLY A 115 -14.90 4.99 -17.63
C GLY A 115 -13.61 5.72 -17.25
N VAL A 116 -13.59 6.33 -16.08
CA VAL A 116 -12.40 7.03 -15.57
C VAL A 116 -11.97 6.39 -14.26
N VAL A 117 -10.68 6.11 -14.11
CA VAL A 117 -10.05 5.62 -12.90
C VAL A 117 -9.07 6.66 -12.39
N GLY A 118 -9.21 7.07 -11.13
CA GLY A 118 -8.39 8.10 -10.50
C GLY A 118 -9.06 9.48 -10.42
N LEU A 119 -10.33 9.62 -10.83
CA LEU A 119 -11.06 10.88 -10.79
C LEU A 119 -11.49 11.22 -9.35
N GLU A 120 -12.00 10.25 -8.61
CA GLU A 120 -12.45 10.40 -7.24
C GLU A 120 -11.61 9.60 -6.25
N THR A 121 -11.58 10.10 -5.03
CA THR A 121 -11.05 9.36 -3.87
C THR A 121 -12.00 8.22 -3.50
N TRP A 122 -11.46 7.08 -3.21
CA TRP A 122 -12.22 5.93 -2.71
C TRP A 122 -11.59 5.30 -1.44
N GLY A 123 -10.41 5.71 -1.08
CA GLY A 123 -9.69 5.24 0.11
C GLY A 123 -9.98 6.08 1.36
N PRO A 124 -9.47 5.67 2.52
CA PRO A 124 -9.74 6.29 3.82
C PRO A 124 -9.03 7.65 4.04
N GLY A 125 -8.86 8.43 3.01
CA GLY A 125 -8.28 9.78 3.06
C GLY A 125 -6.80 9.88 2.73
N GLU A 126 -6.14 8.77 2.34
CA GLU A 126 -4.75 8.80 1.90
C GLU A 126 -4.61 9.12 0.41
N ASP A 127 -5.50 8.56 -0.41
CA ASP A 127 -5.51 8.81 -1.83
C ASP A 127 -6.66 9.73 -2.22
N GLN A 128 -6.31 10.80 -2.88
CA GLN A 128 -7.25 11.74 -3.46
C GLN A 128 -7.33 11.51 -4.96
N GLY A 129 -8.35 12.03 -5.60
CA GLY A 129 -8.42 12.04 -7.05
C GLY A 129 -7.11 12.56 -7.65
N VAL A 130 -6.55 11.81 -8.59
CA VAL A 130 -5.19 12.08 -9.12
C VAL A 130 -5.22 12.75 -10.49
N VAL A 131 -6.41 13.02 -11.02
CA VAL A 131 -6.58 13.70 -12.31
C VAL A 131 -6.38 15.19 -12.14
N PRO A 132 -5.39 15.82 -12.78
CA PRO A 132 -5.19 17.27 -12.69
C PRO A 132 -6.38 18.05 -13.23
N TYR A 133 -6.86 19.05 -12.49
CA TYR A 133 -8.03 19.85 -12.85
C TYR A 133 -7.95 20.43 -14.28
N LYS A 134 -6.83 21.05 -14.64
CA LYS A 134 -6.68 21.65 -15.98
C LYS A 134 -6.79 20.61 -17.09
N LEU A 135 -6.13 19.48 -16.93
CA LEU A 135 -6.19 18.37 -17.90
C LEU A 135 -7.64 17.91 -18.06
N TRP A 136 -8.35 17.71 -16.95
CA TRP A 136 -9.73 17.25 -16.96
C TRP A 136 -10.69 18.26 -17.59
N ALA A 137 -10.53 19.54 -17.25
CA ALA A 137 -11.32 20.62 -17.84
C ALA A 137 -11.14 20.70 -19.38
N ASP A 138 -9.91 20.52 -19.86
CA ASP A 138 -9.60 20.50 -21.30
C ASP A 138 -10.29 19.31 -22.00
N VAL A 139 -10.30 18.11 -21.37
CA VAL A 139 -11.00 16.93 -21.88
C VAL A 139 -12.50 17.17 -21.97
N LEU A 140 -13.14 17.63 -20.88
CA LEU A 140 -14.58 17.90 -20.83
C LEU A 140 -15.01 18.95 -21.88
N LYS A 141 -14.21 20.03 -22.03
CA LYS A 141 -14.48 21.08 -22.99
C LYS A 141 -14.41 20.58 -24.43
N THR A 142 -13.47 19.68 -24.74
CA THR A 142 -13.20 19.25 -26.11
C THR A 142 -14.07 18.07 -26.54
N LEU A 143 -14.56 17.27 -25.60
CA LEU A 143 -15.40 16.11 -25.85
C LEU A 143 -16.81 16.25 -25.22
N PRO A 144 -17.60 17.27 -25.62
CA PRO A 144 -18.90 17.56 -25.02
C PRO A 144 -19.97 16.48 -25.32
N GLN A 145 -19.71 15.59 -26.26
CA GLN A 145 -20.62 14.48 -26.62
C GLN A 145 -20.28 13.17 -25.91
N ALA A 146 -19.11 13.09 -25.28
CA ALA A 146 -18.72 11.90 -24.52
C ALA A 146 -19.42 11.87 -23.14
N THR A 147 -19.65 10.68 -22.63
CA THR A 147 -20.17 10.48 -21.27
C THR A 147 -19.05 9.92 -20.40
N PHE A 148 -18.80 10.52 -19.24
CA PHE A 148 -17.76 10.11 -18.32
C PHE A 148 -18.37 9.55 -17.03
N ILE A 149 -17.84 8.40 -16.57
CA ILE A 149 -18.30 7.72 -15.37
C ILE A 149 -17.07 7.35 -14.53
N ASP A 150 -17.01 7.81 -13.28
CA ASP A 150 -15.98 7.32 -12.35
C ASP A 150 -16.23 5.85 -12.03
N ILE A 151 -15.18 5.04 -12.15
CA ILE A 151 -15.18 3.62 -11.82
C ILE A 151 -14.00 3.23 -10.94
N SER A 152 -13.36 4.19 -10.27
CA SER A 152 -12.17 3.96 -9.44
C SER A 152 -12.39 2.86 -8.42
N ALA A 153 -13.49 2.89 -7.68
CA ALA A 153 -13.83 1.85 -6.68
C ALA A 153 -13.97 0.46 -7.32
N ALA A 154 -14.73 0.35 -8.42
CA ALA A 154 -14.95 -0.93 -9.09
C ALA A 154 -13.66 -1.51 -9.72
N PHE A 155 -12.79 -0.63 -10.24
CA PHE A 155 -11.49 -1.02 -10.76
C PHE A 155 -10.58 -1.51 -9.63
N GLY A 156 -10.53 -0.79 -8.51
CA GLY A 156 -9.80 -1.18 -7.32
C GLY A 156 -10.30 -2.52 -6.75
N GLU A 157 -11.60 -2.72 -6.60
CA GLU A 157 -12.18 -4.01 -6.15
C GLU A 157 -11.77 -5.17 -7.08
N MET A 158 -11.74 -4.93 -8.39
CA MET A 158 -11.25 -5.92 -9.34
C MET A 158 -9.77 -6.29 -9.03
N MET A 159 -8.93 -5.33 -8.68
CA MET A 159 -7.51 -5.56 -8.39
C MET A 159 -7.25 -6.32 -7.08
N LEU A 160 -8.18 -6.36 -6.15
CA LEU A 160 -7.99 -7.04 -4.85
C LEU A 160 -7.67 -8.53 -4.96
N ILE A 161 -8.23 -9.23 -5.94
CA ILE A 161 -8.00 -10.65 -6.15
C ILE A 161 -6.74 -10.84 -6.99
N LYS A 162 -5.67 -11.28 -6.37
CA LYS A 162 -4.36 -11.46 -6.99
C LYS A 162 -4.28 -12.78 -7.78
N SER A 163 -3.47 -12.76 -8.83
CA SER A 163 -3.07 -13.98 -9.56
C SER A 163 -1.95 -14.72 -8.85
N GLY A 164 -1.65 -15.93 -9.32
CA GLY A 164 -0.47 -16.68 -8.84
C GLY A 164 0.85 -15.97 -9.10
N GLU A 165 0.98 -15.23 -10.22
CA GLU A 165 2.17 -14.44 -10.53
C GLU A 165 2.27 -13.23 -9.60
N GLU A 166 1.17 -12.48 -9.40
CA GLU A 166 1.11 -11.37 -8.43
C GLU A 166 1.45 -11.82 -7.01
N LEU A 167 0.90 -12.96 -6.56
CA LEU A 167 1.21 -13.54 -5.24
C LEU A 167 2.68 -13.94 -5.12
N SER A 168 3.33 -14.35 -6.21
CA SER A 168 4.77 -14.66 -6.23
C SER A 168 5.62 -13.40 -6.03
N MET A 169 5.22 -12.26 -6.64
CA MET A 169 5.86 -10.97 -6.43
C MET A 169 5.71 -10.49 -4.98
N ILE A 170 4.50 -10.60 -4.42
CA ILE A 170 4.18 -10.25 -3.03
C ILE A 170 5.00 -11.09 -2.04
N ARG A 171 5.08 -12.41 -2.24
CA ARG A 171 5.94 -13.28 -1.41
C ARG A 171 7.40 -12.86 -1.46
N ARG A 172 7.90 -12.44 -2.64
CA ARG A 172 9.27 -11.93 -2.76
C ARG A 172 9.46 -10.62 -2.02
N SER A 173 8.53 -9.69 -2.14
CA SER A 173 8.54 -8.43 -1.38
C SER A 173 8.55 -8.69 0.14
N ALA A 174 7.68 -9.58 0.63
CA ALA A 174 7.62 -9.93 2.05
C ALA A 174 8.91 -10.62 2.56
N GLN A 175 9.56 -11.45 1.74
CA GLN A 175 10.88 -12.00 2.07
C GLN A 175 11.94 -10.90 2.27
N ILE A 176 11.88 -9.86 1.45
CA ILE A 176 12.75 -8.68 1.59
C ILE A 176 12.46 -7.94 2.89
N GLY A 177 11.18 -7.75 3.23
CA GLY A 177 10.78 -7.18 4.50
C GLY A 177 11.25 -7.99 5.71
N GLU A 178 11.23 -9.32 5.64
CA GLU A 178 11.78 -10.17 6.70
C GLU A 178 13.31 -10.02 6.82
N ILE A 179 14.03 -9.76 5.72
CA ILE A 179 15.48 -9.44 5.73
C ILE A 179 15.70 -8.08 6.40
N ALA A 180 14.88 -7.08 6.08
CA ALA A 180 14.94 -5.76 6.71
C ALA A 180 14.66 -5.82 8.23
N CYS A 181 13.66 -6.60 8.66
CA CYS A 181 13.41 -6.86 10.08
C CYS A 181 14.59 -7.53 10.79
N LYS A 182 15.28 -8.46 10.12
CA LYS A 182 16.52 -9.08 10.65
C LYS A 182 17.65 -8.07 10.80
N ALA A 183 17.83 -7.19 9.81
CA ALA A 183 18.83 -6.12 9.87
C ALA A 183 18.55 -5.18 11.06
N MET A 184 17.28 -4.74 11.21
CA MET A 184 16.86 -3.94 12.37
C MET A 184 17.19 -4.61 13.70
N LEU A 185 16.79 -5.87 13.87
CA LEU A 185 17.03 -6.61 15.11
C LEU A 185 18.53 -6.74 15.43
N LYS A 186 19.36 -6.95 14.40
CA LYS A 186 20.81 -7.10 14.54
C LYS A 186 21.51 -5.80 14.97
N VAL A 187 21.07 -4.64 14.42
CA VAL A 187 21.72 -3.36 14.65
C VAL A 187 21.22 -2.67 15.93
N THR A 188 19.97 -2.94 16.34
CA THR A 188 19.35 -2.27 17.48
C THR A 188 20.02 -2.68 18.79
N LYS A 189 20.63 -1.70 19.49
CA LYS A 189 21.24 -1.85 20.81
C LYS A 189 21.43 -0.48 21.45
N PRO A 190 21.57 -0.38 22.78
CA PRO A 190 21.89 0.89 23.44
C PRO A 190 23.15 1.53 22.86
N GLY A 191 23.13 2.84 22.65
CA GLY A 191 24.23 3.61 22.08
C GLY A 191 24.21 3.74 20.56
N VAL A 192 23.33 3.04 19.85
CA VAL A 192 23.14 3.20 18.40
C VAL A 192 22.18 4.34 18.11
N SER A 193 22.46 5.14 17.07
CA SER A 193 21.55 6.20 16.63
C SER A 193 20.40 5.66 15.77
N GLU A 194 19.25 6.33 15.78
CA GLU A 194 18.13 6.05 14.86
C GLU A 194 18.59 6.08 13.40
N ALA A 195 19.49 7.00 13.03
CA ALA A 195 20.01 7.09 11.66
C ALA A 195 20.79 5.82 11.25
N ARG A 196 21.52 5.20 12.17
CA ARG A 196 22.19 3.93 11.89
C ARG A 196 21.20 2.80 11.69
N ILE A 197 20.16 2.72 12.52
CA ILE A 197 19.10 1.72 12.36
C ILE A 197 18.37 1.93 11.03
N TYR A 198 18.01 3.17 10.72
CA TYR A 198 17.37 3.57 9.48
C TYR A 198 18.19 3.12 8.25
N SER A 199 19.48 3.46 8.24
CA SER A 199 20.41 3.10 7.16
C SER A 199 20.51 1.59 6.95
N GLU A 200 20.64 0.79 8.01
CA GLU A 200 20.74 -0.67 7.91
C GLU A 200 19.46 -1.32 7.37
N VAL A 201 18.29 -0.83 7.78
CA VAL A 201 17.00 -1.34 7.31
C VAL A 201 16.81 -1.00 5.83
N MET A 202 17.06 0.24 5.42
CA MET A 202 16.91 0.67 4.03
C MET A 202 17.93 -0.02 3.12
N SER A 203 19.19 -0.13 3.54
CA SER A 203 20.22 -0.88 2.80
C SER A 203 19.79 -2.33 2.58
N ALA A 204 19.22 -2.98 3.60
CA ALA A 204 18.77 -4.35 3.49
C ALA A 204 17.63 -4.53 2.45
N ILE A 205 16.80 -3.51 2.22
CA ILE A 205 15.77 -3.50 1.17
C ILE A 205 16.42 -3.33 -0.20
N TYR A 206 17.24 -2.29 -0.37
CA TYR A 206 17.86 -1.95 -1.65
C TYR A 206 18.84 -3.02 -2.15
N ASP A 207 19.62 -3.65 -1.27
CA ASP A 207 20.54 -4.74 -1.59
C ASP A 207 19.84 -5.98 -2.19
N GLN A 208 18.54 -6.08 -2.00
CA GLN A 208 17.71 -7.16 -2.57
C GLN A 208 17.05 -6.80 -3.90
N GLY A 209 17.36 -5.63 -4.49
CA GLY A 209 16.76 -5.14 -5.72
C GLY A 209 15.32 -4.69 -5.57
N ALA A 210 14.95 -4.21 -4.38
CA ALA A 210 13.65 -3.60 -4.09
C ALA A 210 13.82 -2.12 -3.74
N VAL A 211 12.72 -1.40 -3.71
CA VAL A 211 12.66 -0.02 -3.22
C VAL A 211 11.73 0.05 -2.00
N SER A 212 11.64 1.20 -1.36
CA SER A 212 10.66 1.48 -0.30
C SER A 212 9.66 2.54 -0.80
N THR A 213 8.38 2.35 -0.56
CA THR A 213 7.33 3.31 -0.91
C THR A 213 6.41 3.53 0.29
N PRO A 214 6.23 4.75 0.78
CA PRO A 214 6.99 5.95 0.40
C PRO A 214 8.50 5.78 0.60
N GLU A 215 9.31 6.62 -0.02
CA GLU A 215 10.80 6.52 0.02
C GLU A 215 11.36 6.83 1.42
N PHE A 216 10.75 6.31 2.45
CA PHE A 216 11.16 6.46 3.84
C PHE A 216 10.81 5.23 4.68
N LEU A 217 11.43 5.15 5.84
CA LEU A 217 11.12 4.21 6.91
C LEU A 217 10.40 4.96 8.02
N ILE A 218 9.27 4.45 8.49
CA ILE A 218 8.71 4.90 9.76
C ILE A 218 9.59 4.33 10.86
N LEU A 219 10.19 5.20 11.65
CA LEU A 219 11.08 4.81 12.72
C LEU A 219 10.88 5.72 13.93
N LYS A 220 10.72 5.12 15.10
CA LYS A 220 10.60 5.81 16.37
C LYS A 220 11.30 5.02 17.46
N SER A 221 12.06 5.67 18.33
CA SER A 221 12.63 5.05 19.52
C SER A 221 12.24 5.79 20.78
N GLY A 222 12.16 5.06 21.91
CA GLY A 222 11.75 5.57 23.22
C GLY A 222 10.38 5.08 23.64
N ASN A 223 9.94 5.48 24.85
CA ASN A 223 8.66 5.07 25.41
C ASN A 223 7.50 6.00 25.04
N VAL A 224 7.77 7.21 24.56
CA VAL A 224 6.75 8.09 23.94
C VAL A 224 6.61 7.73 22.48
N ASN A 225 5.53 7.07 22.10
CA ASN A 225 5.38 6.51 20.75
C ASN A 225 3.95 6.64 20.22
N VAL A 226 3.41 7.84 20.24
CA VAL A 226 2.06 8.17 19.76
C VAL A 226 2.07 8.95 18.45
N SER A 227 2.99 8.62 17.57
CA SER A 227 3.09 9.21 16.23
C SER A 227 3.33 8.15 15.17
N TRP A 228 2.88 8.44 13.97
CA TRP A 228 3.16 7.68 12.76
C TRP A 228 3.85 8.60 11.75
N GLY A 229 4.95 8.20 11.20
CA GLY A 229 5.72 8.98 10.23
C GLY A 229 7.23 8.71 10.34
N SER A 230 7.96 9.25 9.37
CA SER A 230 9.42 9.21 9.37
C SER A 230 10.00 10.01 10.54
N PRO A 231 11.23 9.72 10.97
CA PRO A 231 11.89 10.48 12.03
C PRO A 231 11.98 11.97 11.69
N ILE A 232 11.79 12.83 12.71
CA ILE A 232 11.78 14.30 12.52
C ILE A 232 13.07 14.79 11.86
N TRP A 233 14.22 14.20 12.18
CA TRP A 233 15.51 14.60 11.63
C TRP A 233 15.62 14.36 10.10
N VAL A 234 14.81 13.47 9.53
CA VAL A 234 14.76 13.25 8.06
C VAL A 234 14.20 14.47 7.34
N HIS A 235 13.19 15.14 7.93
CA HIS A 235 12.50 16.27 7.28
C HIS A 235 12.95 17.65 7.75
N ARG A 236 13.36 17.78 9.03
CA ARG A 236 13.70 19.05 9.64
C ARG A 236 15.19 19.21 9.94
N GLY A 237 15.99 18.16 9.71
CA GLY A 237 17.37 18.12 10.18
C GLY A 237 17.46 17.97 11.71
N GLY A 238 18.62 18.18 12.27
CA GLY A 238 18.92 17.95 13.68
C GLY A 238 19.60 16.61 13.93
N SER A 239 19.94 16.33 15.18
CA SER A 239 20.64 15.11 15.55
C SER A 239 19.68 13.92 15.69
N PRO A 240 19.96 12.79 15.03
CA PRO A 240 19.22 11.56 15.29
C PRO A 240 19.33 11.13 16.75
N ARG A 241 18.20 10.68 17.32
CA ARG A 241 18.19 10.19 18.69
C ARG A 241 19.10 8.95 18.83
N VAL A 242 19.78 8.86 19.98
CA VAL A 242 20.55 7.67 20.38
C VAL A 242 19.69 6.78 21.27
N VAL A 243 19.58 5.52 20.91
CA VAL A 243 18.78 4.51 21.61
C VAL A 243 19.40 4.19 22.97
N LYS A 244 18.56 4.03 23.99
CA LYS A 244 18.95 3.77 25.39
C LYS A 244 18.35 2.45 25.90
N LYS A 245 18.88 1.94 27.00
CA LYS A 245 18.25 0.86 27.77
C LYS A 245 16.83 1.29 28.18
N GLY A 246 15.87 0.38 28.12
CA GLY A 246 14.47 0.66 28.40
C GLY A 246 13.66 1.21 27.22
N ASP A 247 14.29 1.57 26.11
CA ASP A 247 13.57 2.04 24.93
C ASP A 247 12.87 0.89 24.18
N VAL A 248 11.78 1.23 23.52
CA VAL A 248 11.21 0.43 22.44
C VAL A 248 11.50 1.13 21.12
N VAL A 249 12.04 0.39 20.16
CA VAL A 249 12.29 0.87 18.80
C VAL A 249 11.22 0.27 17.89
N HIS A 250 10.42 1.11 17.27
CA HIS A 250 9.41 0.73 16.30
C HIS A 250 9.87 1.10 14.90
N ALA A 251 9.63 0.22 13.96
CA ALA A 251 9.77 0.52 12.54
C ALA A 251 8.60 -0.08 11.78
N GLU A 252 8.18 0.65 10.75
CA GLU A 252 7.30 0.13 9.72
C GLU A 252 8.03 0.21 8.39
N THR A 253 8.22 -0.93 7.76
CA THR A 253 8.97 -1.08 6.50
C THR A 253 8.02 -1.33 5.35
N PHE A 254 8.30 -0.75 4.19
CA PHE A 254 7.48 -0.81 2.99
C PHE A 254 8.29 -1.31 1.79
N PRO A 255 8.82 -2.52 1.81
CA PRO A 255 9.54 -3.03 0.65
C PRO A 255 8.59 -3.20 -0.54
N VAL A 256 9.05 -2.74 -1.70
CA VAL A 256 8.34 -2.87 -2.97
C VAL A 256 9.24 -3.61 -3.95
N TYR A 257 8.81 -4.77 -4.38
CA TYR A 257 9.49 -5.57 -5.39
C TYR A 257 8.62 -5.68 -6.65
N GLY A 258 9.14 -5.19 -7.78
CA GLY A 258 8.43 -5.20 -9.05
C GLY A 258 7.03 -4.57 -8.97
N GLY A 259 6.89 -3.51 -8.16
CA GLY A 259 5.65 -2.79 -7.96
C GLY A 259 4.69 -3.38 -6.92
N PHE A 260 5.09 -4.41 -6.21
CA PHE A 260 4.26 -5.03 -5.17
C PHE A 260 4.82 -4.70 -3.78
N GLU A 261 4.06 -3.88 -3.06
CA GLU A 261 4.36 -3.51 -1.66
C GLU A 261 3.96 -4.61 -0.69
N THR A 262 4.73 -4.75 0.36
CA THR A 262 4.34 -5.43 1.61
C THR A 262 4.76 -4.57 2.79
N GLN A 263 4.13 -4.77 3.94
CA GLN A 263 4.43 -3.98 5.14
C GLN A 263 4.83 -4.91 6.29
N GLN A 264 5.70 -4.40 7.19
CA GLN A 264 6.07 -5.10 8.41
C GLN A 264 6.23 -4.09 9.54
N GLN A 265 5.43 -4.27 10.61
CA GLN A 265 5.48 -3.45 11.82
C GLN A 265 6.37 -4.12 12.85
N MET A 266 7.62 -3.71 12.91
CA MET A 266 8.63 -4.30 13.79
C MET A 266 8.78 -3.50 15.08
N ALA A 267 8.63 -4.17 16.23
CA ALA A 267 8.91 -3.61 17.56
C ALA A 267 10.06 -4.35 18.24
N VAL A 268 11.09 -3.63 18.68
CA VAL A 268 12.24 -4.16 19.42
C VAL A 268 12.38 -3.41 20.74
N ALA A 269 12.15 -4.10 21.86
CA ALA A 269 12.30 -3.55 23.20
C ALA A 269 13.67 -3.90 23.79
N LEU A 270 14.32 -2.90 24.40
CA LEU A 270 15.59 -3.06 25.10
C LEU A 270 15.34 -3.13 26.61
N LYS A 271 15.88 -4.17 27.24
CA LYS A 271 15.71 -4.35 28.70
C LYS A 271 16.28 -3.19 29.53
N PRO A 272 15.64 -2.86 30.69
CA PRO A 272 14.37 -3.39 31.20
C PRO A 272 13.18 -2.84 30.41
N VAL A 273 12.17 -3.68 30.12
CA VAL A 273 10.96 -3.25 29.39
C VAL A 273 9.99 -2.60 30.36
N ASP A 274 9.41 -1.47 29.96
CA ASP A 274 8.33 -0.83 30.72
C ASP A 274 7.09 -1.75 30.77
N PRO A 275 6.51 -2.00 31.95
CA PRO A 275 5.33 -2.86 32.09
C PRO A 275 4.14 -2.45 31.21
N VAL A 276 3.96 -1.15 30.93
CA VAL A 276 2.91 -0.67 30.01
C VAL A 276 3.19 -1.11 28.57
N ASN A 277 4.45 -1.12 28.14
CA ASN A 277 4.82 -1.64 26.83
C ASN A 277 4.66 -3.17 26.75
N GLU A 278 4.91 -3.91 27.85
CA GLU A 278 4.63 -5.35 27.89
C GLU A 278 3.13 -5.64 27.76
N GLU A 279 2.27 -4.87 28.45
CA GLU A 279 0.82 -4.97 28.34
C GLU A 279 0.36 -4.64 26.90
N CYS A 280 0.84 -3.54 26.32
CA CYS A 280 0.54 -3.17 24.93
C CYS A 280 0.99 -4.27 23.95
N ALA A 281 2.15 -4.87 24.15
CA ALA A 281 2.65 -5.96 23.32
C ALA A 281 1.76 -7.21 23.39
N ASP A 282 1.29 -7.58 24.59
CA ASP A 282 0.34 -8.69 24.77
C ASP A 282 -1.00 -8.40 24.04
N VAL A 283 -1.54 -7.21 24.23
CA VAL A 283 -2.80 -6.78 23.59
C VAL A 283 -2.66 -6.80 22.07
N ALA A 284 -1.60 -6.20 21.51
CA ALA A 284 -1.33 -6.21 20.08
C ALA A 284 -1.18 -7.65 19.55
N ARG A 285 -0.47 -8.52 20.29
CA ARG A 285 -0.31 -9.93 19.89
C ARG A 285 -1.63 -10.69 19.90
N ARG A 286 -2.48 -10.50 20.91
CA ARG A 286 -3.84 -11.10 20.94
C ARG A 286 -4.70 -10.62 19.80
N SER A 287 -4.64 -9.33 19.48
CA SER A 287 -5.33 -8.75 18.32
C SER A 287 -4.84 -9.38 17.01
N TYR A 288 -3.52 -9.51 16.81
CA TYR A 288 -2.95 -10.18 15.65
C TYR A 288 -3.47 -11.62 15.49
N LEU A 289 -3.43 -12.40 16.56
CA LEU A 289 -3.90 -13.79 16.54
C LEU A 289 -5.40 -13.90 16.28
N ALA A 290 -6.20 -12.94 16.77
CA ALA A 290 -7.63 -12.87 16.47
C ALA A 290 -7.86 -12.61 14.97
N GLY A 291 -7.08 -11.72 14.35
CA GLY A 291 -7.11 -11.48 12.91
C GLY A 291 -6.77 -12.74 12.11
N ILE A 292 -5.64 -13.38 12.42
CA ILE A 292 -5.21 -14.63 11.77
C ILE A 292 -6.28 -15.73 11.87
N LYS A 293 -6.94 -15.85 13.01
CA LYS A 293 -7.98 -16.86 13.23
C LYS A 293 -9.28 -16.57 12.47
N THR A 294 -9.65 -15.29 12.35
CA THR A 294 -10.93 -14.88 11.78
C THR A 294 -10.86 -14.70 10.27
N LEU A 295 -9.71 -14.25 9.75
CA LEU A 295 -9.54 -13.92 8.34
C LEU A 295 -9.54 -15.18 7.45
N ARG A 296 -10.63 -15.36 6.71
CA ARG A 296 -10.83 -16.44 5.74
C ARG A 296 -11.89 -16.06 4.71
N PRO A 297 -11.97 -16.74 3.56
CA PRO A 297 -13.05 -16.49 2.59
C PRO A 297 -14.45 -16.64 3.22
N GLY A 298 -15.34 -15.75 2.84
CA GLY A 298 -16.77 -15.77 3.25
C GLY A 298 -17.10 -14.94 4.47
N VAL A 299 -16.13 -14.50 5.29
CA VAL A 299 -16.38 -13.54 6.37
C VAL A 299 -16.41 -12.12 5.81
N THR A 300 -17.12 -11.22 6.50
CA THR A 300 -17.07 -9.78 6.18
C THR A 300 -15.81 -9.15 6.76
N PHE A 301 -15.35 -8.06 6.15
CA PHE A 301 -14.22 -7.31 6.69
C PHE A 301 -14.52 -6.77 8.11
N LYS A 302 -15.77 -6.38 8.37
CA LYS A 302 -16.20 -5.93 9.70
C LYS A 302 -16.03 -7.01 10.76
N GLU A 303 -16.37 -8.27 10.49
CA GLU A 303 -16.16 -9.37 11.44
C GLU A 303 -14.70 -9.54 11.84
N VAL A 304 -13.78 -9.37 10.89
CA VAL A 304 -12.33 -9.39 11.17
C VAL A 304 -11.93 -8.19 12.03
N CYS A 305 -12.40 -6.99 11.68
CA CYS A 305 -12.13 -5.77 12.45
C CYS A 305 -12.62 -5.88 13.90
N ASP A 306 -13.82 -6.37 14.10
CA ASP A 306 -14.42 -6.55 15.44
C ASP A 306 -13.61 -7.56 16.27
N ALA A 307 -13.21 -8.68 15.67
CA ALA A 307 -12.38 -9.68 16.34
C ALA A 307 -11.01 -9.12 16.76
N MET A 308 -10.36 -8.33 15.90
CA MET A 308 -9.08 -7.71 16.20
C MET A 308 -9.19 -6.57 17.24
N ASN A 309 -10.31 -5.86 17.26
CA ASN A 309 -10.54 -4.76 18.21
C ASN A 309 -10.89 -5.25 19.62
N ALA A 310 -11.46 -6.44 19.78
CA ALA A 310 -11.92 -6.96 21.07
C ALA A 310 -10.84 -6.99 22.17
N PRO A 311 -9.59 -7.44 21.91
CA PRO A 311 -8.52 -7.40 22.91
C PRO A 311 -8.13 -5.98 23.36
N LEU A 312 -8.24 -4.98 22.47
CA LEU A 312 -7.96 -3.59 22.81
C LEU A 312 -9.05 -3.04 23.72
N LEU A 313 -10.32 -3.31 23.43
CA LEU A 313 -11.46 -2.90 24.26
C LEU A 313 -11.38 -3.50 25.67
N ASP A 314 -11.07 -4.80 25.75
CA ASP A 314 -10.91 -5.52 27.02
C ASP A 314 -9.90 -4.84 27.96
N LYS A 315 -8.83 -4.28 27.41
CA LYS A 315 -7.72 -3.65 28.17
C LYS A 315 -7.75 -2.13 28.20
N GLY A 316 -8.79 -1.52 27.65
CA GLY A 316 -8.89 -0.05 27.56
C GLY A 316 -7.80 0.58 26.69
N CYS A 317 -7.21 -0.18 25.77
CA CYS A 317 -6.24 0.33 24.82
C CYS A 317 -6.95 1.01 23.64
N TRP A 318 -6.28 1.99 23.03
CA TRP A 318 -6.66 2.60 21.79
C TRP A 318 -5.67 2.26 20.67
N ASN A 319 -5.96 2.60 19.42
CA ASN A 319 -5.10 2.34 18.28
C ASN A 319 -4.89 3.62 17.46
N LEU A 320 -3.63 3.92 17.15
CA LEU A 320 -3.22 5.09 16.39
C LEU A 320 -3.43 4.91 14.88
N THR A 321 -3.08 3.73 14.38
CA THR A 321 -3.22 3.33 12.98
C THR A 321 -4.27 2.21 12.88
N PRO A 322 -4.71 1.83 11.68
CA PRO A 322 -5.61 0.68 11.52
C PRO A 322 -5.05 -0.58 12.20
N LEU A 323 -5.91 -1.53 12.51
CA LEU A 323 -5.50 -2.87 12.95
C LEU A 323 -5.31 -3.82 11.77
N ILE A 324 -6.05 -3.56 10.69
CA ILE A 324 -6.02 -4.30 9.43
C ILE A 324 -6.51 -3.42 8.29
N HIS A 325 -5.90 -3.57 7.12
CA HIS A 325 -6.35 -2.96 5.87
C HIS A 325 -6.02 -3.84 4.65
N SER A 326 -6.67 -3.55 3.51
CA SER A 326 -6.33 -4.20 2.24
C SER A 326 -5.03 -3.65 1.64
N MET A 327 -4.36 -4.47 0.84
CA MET A 327 -3.13 -4.09 0.15
C MET A 327 -3.32 -4.09 -1.36
N MET A 328 -2.85 -3.02 -2.00
CA MET A 328 -2.79 -2.87 -3.45
C MET A 328 -4.07 -3.30 -4.20
N PRO A 329 -5.16 -2.57 -4.08
CA PRO A 329 -5.23 -1.24 -3.51
C PRO A 329 -5.69 -1.21 -2.04
N LEU A 330 -5.44 -0.06 -1.39
CA LEU A 330 -5.92 0.25 -0.05
C LEU A 330 -7.39 0.68 -0.12
N LEU A 331 -8.31 -0.26 -0.14
CA LEU A 331 -9.77 -0.01 -0.28
C LEU A 331 -10.52 -0.06 1.04
N PHE A 332 -10.12 -0.89 1.96
CA PHE A 332 -10.77 -1.02 3.26
C PHE A 332 -9.77 -0.93 4.37
N VAL A 333 -10.26 -0.33 5.45
CA VAL A 333 -9.44 0.01 6.62
C VAL A 333 -10.30 -0.20 7.85
N SER A 334 -9.72 -0.83 8.86
CA SER A 334 -10.36 -0.95 10.17
C SER A 334 -10.44 0.40 10.87
N MET A 335 -11.29 0.47 11.87
CA MET A 335 -11.44 1.62 12.73
C MET A 335 -10.11 2.05 13.35
N MET A 336 -9.86 3.36 13.38
CA MET A 336 -8.83 3.98 14.20
C MET A 336 -9.51 4.74 15.34
N ARG A 337 -9.18 4.37 16.57
CA ARG A 337 -9.76 4.95 17.78
C ARG A 337 -8.67 5.63 18.59
N VAL A 338 -8.44 6.91 18.27
CA VAL A 338 -7.41 7.71 18.91
C VAL A 338 -7.97 8.37 20.17
N ASP A 339 -7.40 8.03 21.33
CA ASP A 339 -7.70 8.70 22.59
C ASP A 339 -6.59 9.69 22.96
N THR A 340 -6.85 10.97 22.76
CA THR A 340 -5.95 12.05 23.13
C THR A 340 -6.28 12.67 24.49
N THR A 341 -7.29 12.20 25.20
CA THR A 341 -7.86 12.87 26.39
C THR A 341 -6.80 13.11 27.48
N HIS A 342 -5.87 12.19 27.62
CA HIS A 342 -4.84 12.24 28.67
C HIS A 342 -3.44 12.53 28.13
N LEU A 343 -3.32 12.93 26.86
CA LEU A 343 -2.02 13.24 26.27
C LEU A 343 -1.63 14.71 26.55
N PRO A 344 -0.37 14.97 26.96
CA PRO A 344 0.11 16.35 27.12
C PRO A 344 -0.05 17.15 25.81
N GLY A 345 -0.61 18.35 25.89
CA GLY A 345 -0.84 19.22 24.74
C GLY A 345 -2.02 18.81 23.84
N ALA A 346 -2.79 17.79 24.19
CA ALA A 346 -3.92 17.31 23.38
C ALA A 346 -5.01 18.38 23.14
N GLY A 347 -5.16 19.35 24.04
CA GLY A 347 -6.08 20.47 23.86
C GLY A 347 -5.83 21.34 22.62
N MET A 348 -4.64 21.26 22.03
CA MET A 348 -4.31 21.93 20.76
C MET A 348 -4.93 21.24 19.54
N PHE A 349 -5.34 19.98 19.65
CA PHE A 349 -5.82 19.19 18.54
C PHE A 349 -7.35 19.08 18.56
N LYS A 350 -8.01 19.71 17.60
CA LYS A 350 -9.46 19.60 17.36
C LYS A 350 -9.76 18.43 16.42
N SER A 351 -9.03 17.33 16.54
CA SER A 351 -9.10 16.23 15.60
C SER A 351 -10.26 15.28 15.88
N VAL A 352 -10.67 14.56 14.84
CA VAL A 352 -11.59 13.42 14.97
C VAL A 352 -10.87 12.31 15.74
N LYS A 353 -11.48 11.86 16.85
CA LYS A 353 -10.89 10.84 17.73
C LYS A 353 -11.10 9.41 17.23
N THR A 354 -12.07 9.21 16.35
CA THR A 354 -12.42 7.91 15.80
C THR A 354 -12.67 8.03 14.32
N ILE A 355 -11.96 7.21 13.53
CA ILE A 355 -12.22 7.02 12.11
C ILE A 355 -12.96 5.69 12.00
N PRO A 356 -14.16 5.64 11.37
CA PRO A 356 -14.96 4.42 11.29
C PRO A 356 -14.31 3.38 10.37
N VAL A 357 -14.83 2.15 10.42
CA VAL A 357 -14.48 1.11 9.45
C VAL A 357 -14.93 1.55 8.05
N VAL A 358 -14.04 1.46 7.08
CA VAL A 358 -14.34 1.67 5.66
C VAL A 358 -14.39 0.31 4.98
N GLY A 359 -15.44 0.07 4.17
CA GLY A 359 -15.64 -1.18 3.43
C GLY A 359 -16.00 -2.38 4.31
N GLY A 360 -16.65 -2.17 5.45
CA GLY A 360 -17.00 -3.22 6.42
C GLY A 360 -17.81 -4.38 5.84
N ASP A 361 -18.70 -4.11 4.90
CA ASP A 361 -19.59 -5.11 4.28
C ASP A 361 -18.90 -5.97 3.20
N LEU A 362 -17.66 -5.63 2.85
CA LEU A 362 -16.93 -6.39 1.86
C LEU A 362 -16.69 -7.82 2.37
N VAL A 363 -17.03 -8.79 1.51
CA VAL A 363 -16.79 -10.21 1.78
C VAL A 363 -15.37 -10.57 1.38
N ILE A 364 -14.61 -11.10 2.32
CA ILE A 364 -13.24 -11.59 2.10
C ILE A 364 -13.23 -12.75 1.11
N LYS A 365 -12.27 -12.74 0.19
CA LYS A 365 -12.11 -13.76 -0.86
C LYS A 365 -10.69 -14.28 -0.90
N GLU A 366 -10.54 -15.51 -1.34
CA GLU A 366 -9.20 -16.10 -1.64
C GLU A 366 -8.43 -15.23 -2.64
N GLY A 367 -7.11 -15.10 -2.42
CA GLY A 367 -6.23 -14.27 -3.24
C GLY A 367 -6.19 -12.79 -2.84
N MET A 368 -6.98 -12.35 -1.86
CA MET A 368 -6.82 -11.03 -1.26
C MET A 368 -5.55 -10.96 -0.43
N VAL A 369 -4.94 -9.79 -0.39
CA VAL A 369 -3.75 -9.50 0.42
C VAL A 369 -4.11 -8.43 1.43
N MET A 370 -3.79 -8.70 2.69
CA MET A 370 -4.11 -7.83 3.81
C MET A 370 -2.85 -7.52 4.61
N GLU A 371 -2.79 -6.32 5.15
CA GLU A 371 -1.84 -5.99 6.20
C GLU A 371 -2.52 -6.13 7.55
N LEU A 372 -1.95 -6.94 8.43
CA LEU A 372 -2.33 -7.01 9.83
C LEU A 372 -1.30 -6.23 10.62
N GLU A 373 -1.69 -5.06 11.14
CA GLU A 373 -0.81 -4.14 11.84
C GLU A 373 -1.35 -3.72 13.23
N PRO A 374 -1.78 -4.69 14.08
CA PRO A 374 -2.34 -4.31 15.35
C PRO A 374 -1.35 -3.49 16.17
N ASN A 375 -1.84 -2.36 16.65
CA ASN A 375 -1.12 -1.47 17.52
C ASN A 375 -1.99 -1.18 18.74
N ALA A 376 -1.42 -1.35 19.92
CA ALA A 376 -2.08 -1.08 21.19
C ALA A 376 -1.40 0.11 21.85
N CYS A 377 -2.20 1.12 22.17
CA CYS A 377 -1.76 2.34 22.81
C CYS A 377 -2.37 2.48 24.20
N LYS A 378 -1.57 2.92 25.18
CA LYS A 378 -2.01 3.23 26.54
C LYS A 378 -1.20 4.41 27.07
N GLY A 379 -1.87 5.55 27.30
CA GLY A 379 -1.17 6.81 27.57
C GLY A 379 -0.25 7.18 26.40
N LEU A 380 1.03 7.41 26.68
CA LEU A 380 2.06 7.74 25.70
C LEU A 380 2.78 6.54 25.11
N ASN A 381 2.49 5.33 25.60
CA ASN A 381 3.12 4.09 25.17
C ASN A 381 2.32 3.46 24.01
N ARG A 382 3.02 2.85 23.09
CA ARG A 382 2.45 2.11 21.97
C ARG A 382 3.34 0.95 21.58
N VAL A 383 2.75 -0.19 21.31
CA VAL A 383 3.44 -1.28 20.62
C VAL A 383 2.70 -1.59 19.32
N ASN A 384 3.42 -1.56 18.22
CA ASN A 384 2.95 -1.90 16.88
C ASN A 384 3.68 -3.12 16.37
N ILE A 385 2.94 -4.11 15.93
CA ILE A 385 3.46 -5.36 15.37
C ILE A 385 2.61 -5.79 14.19
N GLY A 386 3.15 -6.61 13.31
CA GLY A 386 2.34 -7.18 12.25
C GLY A 386 3.07 -7.38 10.94
N GLY A 387 2.33 -7.77 9.94
CA GLY A 387 2.88 -8.02 8.61
C GLY A 387 1.81 -8.44 7.61
N THR A 388 2.23 -8.52 6.37
CA THR A 388 1.38 -8.87 5.24
C THR A 388 0.98 -10.35 5.26
N VAL A 389 -0.28 -10.61 4.98
CA VAL A 389 -0.83 -11.97 4.84
C VAL A 389 -1.59 -12.13 3.53
N ILE A 390 -1.60 -13.35 2.99
CA ILE A 390 -2.40 -13.74 1.82
C ILE A 390 -3.59 -14.56 2.31
N VAL A 391 -4.81 -14.19 1.89
CA VAL A 391 -5.99 -15.00 2.14
C VAL A 391 -5.97 -16.23 1.24
N THR A 392 -5.98 -17.41 1.86
CA THR A 392 -6.01 -18.71 1.19
C THR A 392 -7.40 -19.33 1.27
N LYS A 393 -7.59 -20.47 0.63
CA LYS A 393 -8.87 -21.19 0.64
C LYS A 393 -9.45 -21.43 2.05
N ASN A 394 -8.60 -21.69 3.05
CA ASN A 394 -9.03 -22.14 4.38
C ASN A 394 -8.55 -21.23 5.53
N GLY A 395 -8.02 -20.06 5.24
CA GLY A 395 -7.44 -19.16 6.25
C GLY A 395 -6.43 -18.21 5.63
N VAL A 396 -5.26 -18.06 6.22
CA VAL A 396 -4.22 -17.13 5.74
C VAL A 396 -2.84 -17.79 5.67
N GLU A 397 -2.02 -17.29 4.75
CA GLU A 397 -0.58 -17.50 4.70
C GLU A 397 0.10 -16.26 5.33
N GLU A 398 0.74 -16.44 6.48
CA GLU A 398 1.54 -15.39 7.12
C GLU A 398 2.89 -15.28 6.41
N LEU A 399 3.20 -14.11 5.84
CA LEU A 399 4.43 -13.90 5.08
C LEU A 399 5.60 -13.46 5.96
N ASN A 400 5.32 -12.83 7.12
CA ASN A 400 6.33 -12.27 8.02
C ASN A 400 6.22 -12.85 9.43
N LYS A 401 7.34 -13.31 9.98
CA LYS A 401 7.40 -13.97 11.29
C LYS A 401 8.05 -13.10 12.37
N LEU A 402 9.07 -12.32 12.02
CA LEU A 402 9.78 -11.49 13.00
C LEU A 402 8.89 -10.38 13.54
N ALA A 403 8.15 -9.73 12.66
CA ALA A 403 7.29 -8.62 13.01
C ALA A 403 5.98 -9.03 13.72
N SER A 404 5.61 -10.32 13.72
CA SER A 404 4.35 -10.79 14.33
C SER A 404 4.27 -10.66 15.84
N LYS A 405 5.34 -10.26 16.53
CA LYS A 405 5.39 -9.98 17.97
C LYS A 405 6.55 -9.06 18.32
N MET A 406 6.43 -8.31 19.40
CA MET A 406 7.54 -7.53 19.95
C MET A 406 8.74 -8.43 20.28
N ARG A 407 9.93 -8.01 19.89
CA ARG A 407 11.20 -8.66 20.22
C ARG A 407 11.82 -7.98 21.43
N VAL A 408 12.37 -8.78 22.35
CA VAL A 408 13.04 -8.27 23.56
C VAL A 408 14.50 -8.68 23.52
N ILE A 409 15.42 -7.72 23.70
CA ILE A 409 16.87 -7.93 23.68
C ILE A 409 17.55 -7.27 24.89
#